data_8d44a43615c44687fe405ae93d80cf3d
#
_entry.id   8d44a43615c44687fe405ae93d80cf3d
#
_cell.length_a   1.000
_cell.length_b   1.000
_cell.length_c   1.000
_cell.angle_alpha   90.00
_cell.angle_beta   90.00
_cell.angle_gamma   90.00
#
_symmetry.space_group_name_H-M   'P 1'
#
loop_
_entity.id
_entity.type
_entity.pdbx_description
1 polymer ?
#
loop_
_entity_poly.entity_id
_entity_poly.type
_entity_poly.pdbx_seq_one_letter_code
_entity_poly.pdbx_strand_id
1 'polypeptide(L)'
;MELDTVLVTAYAKAPQQTAYYEIYKYVGVVLEIDIKTHIVVDASATFMTPTAQNYFSRLVVGTNFEEEISGLLERVKKHYLAPSQNSLLVALKVAHQRYADSLRSL
;
A
#
# COMPACT_ATOMS: atom_id res chain seq x y z
N MET A 1 -14.62 19.43 12.88
CA MET A 1 -13.94 18.21 13.35
C MET A 1 -12.56 18.14 12.72
N GLU A 2 -11.53 17.99 13.53
CA GLU A 2 -10.18 17.79 13.04
C GLU A 2 -9.92 16.30 12.83
N LEU A 3 -9.29 15.98 11.72
CA LEU A 3 -8.86 14.62 11.44
C LEU A 3 -7.34 14.53 11.62
N ASP A 4 -6.91 13.54 12.40
CA ASP A 4 -5.49 13.30 12.63
C ASP A 4 -4.88 12.34 11.62
N THR A 5 -5.69 11.83 10.70
CA THR A 5 -5.22 10.90 9.67
C THR A 5 -5.53 11.41 8.28
N VAL A 6 -4.81 10.87 7.31
CA VAL A 6 -5.11 11.08 5.89
C VAL A 6 -5.28 9.74 5.21
N LEU A 7 -6.11 9.72 4.17
CA LEU A 7 -6.30 8.55 3.32
C LEU A 7 -5.45 8.74 2.06
N VAL A 8 -4.59 7.75 1.78
CA VAL A 8 -3.76 7.78 0.58
C VAL A 8 -4.09 6.56 -0.27
N THR A 9 -4.39 6.80 -1.53
CA THR A 9 -4.66 5.71 -2.49
C THR A 9 -3.67 5.79 -3.64
N ALA A 10 -3.35 4.63 -4.20
CA ALA A 10 -2.49 4.54 -5.35
C ALA A 10 -2.78 3.27 -6.12
N TYR A 11 -2.47 3.27 -7.41
CA TYR A 11 -2.76 2.15 -8.29
C TYR A 11 -1.54 1.84 -9.15
N ALA A 12 -1.39 0.56 -9.49
CA ALA A 12 -0.40 0.10 -10.46
C ALA A 12 -1.07 -0.92 -11.37
N LYS A 13 -0.57 -1.06 -12.58
CA LYS A 13 -1.12 -2.02 -13.54
C LYS A 13 -0.86 -3.44 -13.04
N ALA A 14 -1.89 -4.28 -13.05
CA ALA A 14 -1.75 -5.68 -12.68
C ALA A 14 -0.92 -6.44 -13.73
N PRO A 15 -0.23 -7.53 -13.34
CA PRO A 15 0.51 -8.33 -14.29
C PRO A 15 -0.40 -8.93 -15.34
N GLN A 16 -0.04 -8.78 -16.62
CA GLN A 16 -0.78 -9.39 -17.71
C GLN A 16 -0.61 -10.91 -17.67
N GLN A 17 -1.54 -11.63 -18.29
CA GLN A 17 -1.53 -13.09 -18.37
C GLN A 17 -1.70 -13.78 -17.00
N THR A 18 -2.31 -13.09 -16.05
CA THR A 18 -2.71 -13.68 -14.77
C THR A 18 -4.21 -13.63 -14.64
N ALA A 19 -4.77 -14.53 -13.81
CA ALA A 19 -6.20 -14.49 -13.50
C ALA A 19 -6.59 -13.15 -12.84
N TYR A 20 -5.67 -12.57 -12.08
CA TYR A 20 -5.89 -11.27 -11.45
C TYR A 20 -6.12 -10.18 -12.50
N TYR A 21 -5.33 -10.17 -13.59
CA TYR A 21 -5.44 -9.16 -14.64
C TYR A 21 -6.79 -9.22 -15.35
N GLU A 22 -7.35 -10.41 -15.55
CA GLU A 22 -8.63 -10.57 -16.21
C GLU A 22 -9.78 -9.99 -15.38
N ILE A 23 -9.67 -10.01 -14.06
CA ILE A 23 -10.68 -9.49 -13.15
C ILE A 23 -10.39 -8.03 -12.80
N TYR A 24 -9.13 -7.73 -12.49
CA TYR A 24 -8.69 -6.39 -12.08
C TYR A 24 -7.51 -5.97 -12.94
N LYS A 25 -7.69 -4.88 -13.69
CA LYS A 25 -6.60 -4.34 -14.54
C LYS A 25 -5.54 -3.63 -13.72
N TYR A 26 -5.87 -3.22 -12.49
CA TYR A 26 -4.99 -2.47 -11.62
C TYR A 26 -4.97 -3.07 -10.23
N VAL A 27 -3.81 -2.96 -9.59
CA VAL A 27 -3.66 -3.25 -8.16
C VAL A 27 -3.74 -1.91 -7.45
N GLY A 28 -4.73 -1.76 -6.58
CA GLY A 28 -4.91 -0.55 -5.80
C GLY A 28 -4.55 -0.78 -4.34
N VAL A 29 -3.94 0.23 -3.71
CA VAL A 29 -3.71 0.22 -2.27
C VAL A 29 -4.42 1.43 -1.66
N VAL A 30 -4.93 1.24 -0.44
CA VAL A 30 -5.59 2.28 0.34
C VAL A 30 -4.97 2.26 1.72
N LEU A 31 -4.38 3.37 2.14
CA LEU A 31 -3.69 3.47 3.42
C LEU A 31 -4.28 4.62 4.21
N GLU A 32 -4.51 4.39 5.49
CA GLU A 32 -4.83 5.46 6.43
C GLU A 32 -3.59 5.70 7.29
N ILE A 33 -3.10 6.93 7.33
CA ILE A 33 -1.83 7.28 7.95
C ILE A 33 -2.05 8.39 8.97
N ASP A 34 -1.54 8.19 10.19
CA ASP A 34 -1.53 9.22 11.24
C ASP A 34 -0.51 10.30 10.85
N ILE A 35 -0.97 11.54 10.68
CA ILE A 35 -0.11 12.62 10.18
C ILE A 35 0.89 13.13 11.23
N LYS A 36 0.68 12.81 12.50
CA LYS A 36 1.60 13.22 13.57
C LYS A 36 2.76 12.26 13.72
N THR A 37 2.49 10.97 13.58
CA THR A 37 3.50 9.91 13.77
C THR A 37 3.97 9.30 12.46
N HIS A 38 3.25 9.52 11.36
CA HIS A 38 3.46 8.89 10.05
C HIS A 38 3.24 7.37 10.07
N ILE A 39 2.58 6.86 11.12
CA ILE A 39 2.32 5.43 11.24
C ILE A 39 1.07 5.07 10.46
N VAL A 40 1.15 4.00 9.67
CA VAL A 40 0.00 3.45 8.97
C VAL A 40 -0.91 2.78 10.00
N VAL A 41 -2.15 3.27 10.11
CA VAL A 41 -3.10 2.75 11.09
C VAL A 41 -4.08 1.75 10.47
N ASP A 42 -4.27 1.80 9.17
CA ASP A 42 -5.09 0.81 8.46
C ASP A 42 -4.61 0.72 7.02
N ALA A 43 -4.78 -0.45 6.41
CA ALA A 43 -4.33 -0.69 5.05
C ALA A 43 -5.18 -1.75 4.37
N SER A 44 -5.52 -1.51 3.11
CA SER A 44 -6.22 -2.49 2.29
C SER A 44 -5.72 -2.40 0.86
N ALA A 45 -6.04 -3.42 0.08
CA ALA A 45 -5.69 -3.47 -1.33
C ALA A 45 -6.73 -4.29 -2.07
N THR A 46 -6.66 -4.27 -3.40
CA THR A 46 -7.60 -5.01 -4.24
C THR A 46 -7.16 -6.47 -4.33
N PHE A 47 -7.52 -7.27 -3.32
CA PHE A 47 -7.22 -8.70 -3.25
C PHE A 47 -8.48 -9.53 -3.40
N MET A 48 -8.29 -10.74 -3.91
CA MET A 48 -9.41 -11.64 -4.20
C MET A 48 -9.86 -12.45 -2.97
N THR A 49 -9.04 -12.53 -1.92
CA THR A 49 -9.34 -13.35 -0.75
C THR A 49 -9.15 -12.59 0.55
N PRO A 50 -9.95 -12.96 1.60
CA PRO A 50 -9.75 -12.36 2.92
C PRO A 50 -8.37 -12.66 3.51
N THR A 51 -7.80 -13.84 3.22
CA THR A 51 -6.47 -14.20 3.73
C THR A 51 -5.40 -13.26 3.19
N ALA A 52 -5.43 -12.99 1.87
CA ALA A 52 -4.46 -12.08 1.27
C ALA A 52 -4.63 -10.66 1.81
N GLN A 53 -5.87 -10.21 1.98
CA GLN A 53 -6.17 -8.89 2.53
C GLN A 53 -5.64 -8.76 3.95
N ASN A 54 -5.89 -9.75 4.79
CA ASN A 54 -5.41 -9.72 6.18
C ASN A 54 -3.89 -9.75 6.25
N TYR A 55 -3.26 -10.53 5.38
CA TYR A 55 -1.81 -10.62 5.37
C TYR A 55 -1.17 -9.30 4.96
N PHE A 56 -1.69 -8.69 3.90
CA PHE A 56 -1.23 -7.37 3.46
C PHE A 56 -1.34 -6.35 4.59
N SER A 57 -2.49 -6.32 5.25
CA SER A 57 -2.70 -5.39 6.37
C SER A 57 -1.65 -5.58 7.45
N ARG A 58 -1.34 -6.84 7.82
CA ARG A 58 -0.33 -7.12 8.84
C ARG A 58 1.08 -6.70 8.41
N LEU A 59 1.38 -6.73 7.11
CA LEU A 59 2.68 -6.27 6.62
C LEU A 59 2.84 -4.77 6.71
N VAL A 60 1.76 -4.01 6.56
CA VAL A 60 1.82 -2.57 6.34
C VAL A 60 1.45 -1.78 7.59
N VAL A 61 0.44 -2.20 8.34
CA VAL A 61 -0.01 -1.48 9.53
C VAL A 61 1.10 -1.46 10.58
N GLY A 62 1.29 -0.29 11.19
CA GLY A 62 2.36 -0.09 12.18
C GLY A 62 3.66 0.42 11.59
N THR A 63 3.78 0.51 10.27
CA THR A 63 4.98 1.02 9.61
C THR A 63 4.98 2.55 9.61
N ASN A 64 6.14 3.16 9.87
CA ASN A 64 6.31 4.59 9.63
C ASN A 64 6.48 4.80 8.14
N PHE A 65 5.47 5.39 7.51
CA PHE A 65 5.40 5.47 6.04
C PHE A 65 6.35 6.51 5.47
N GLU A 66 6.89 7.39 6.28
CA GLU A 66 7.91 8.36 5.84
C GLU A 66 9.31 7.78 5.96
N GLU A 67 9.64 7.18 7.11
CA GLU A 67 11.02 6.77 7.40
C GLU A 67 11.33 5.32 7.05
N GLU A 68 10.30 4.45 7.04
CA GLU A 68 10.50 3.01 6.91
C GLU A 68 10.06 2.45 5.57
N ILE A 69 9.90 3.31 4.54
CA ILE A 69 9.40 2.84 3.25
C ILE A 69 10.28 1.74 2.64
N SER A 70 11.59 1.88 2.73
CA SER A 70 12.50 0.87 2.19
C SER A 70 12.33 -0.47 2.89
N GLY A 71 12.20 -0.44 4.21
CA GLY A 71 11.96 -1.65 5.01
C GLY A 71 10.63 -2.30 4.69
N LEU A 72 9.59 -1.48 4.46
CA LEU A 72 8.27 -1.98 4.08
C LEU A 72 8.34 -2.69 2.72
N LEU A 73 8.98 -2.08 1.73
CA LEU A 73 9.10 -2.68 0.40
C LEU A 73 9.86 -3.99 0.45
N GLU A 74 10.94 -4.06 1.23
CA GLU A 74 11.69 -5.31 1.41
C GLU A 74 10.83 -6.37 2.09
N ARG A 75 10.03 -5.98 3.07
CA ARG A 75 9.15 -6.93 3.78
C ARG A 75 8.09 -7.49 2.85
N VAL A 76 7.48 -6.66 2.00
CA VAL A 76 6.51 -7.12 1.01
C VAL A 76 7.18 -8.06 0.01
N LYS A 77 8.37 -7.69 -0.48
CA LYS A 77 9.11 -8.50 -1.44
C LYS A 77 9.47 -9.86 -0.87
N LYS A 78 9.82 -9.93 0.40
CA LYS A 78 10.23 -11.17 1.06
C LYS A 78 9.04 -12.06 1.43
N HIS A 79 7.93 -11.47 1.86
CA HIS A 79 6.85 -12.21 2.48
C HIS A 79 5.59 -12.35 1.63
N TYR A 80 5.32 -11.42 0.73
CA TYR A 80 4.11 -11.48 -0.10
C TYR A 80 4.44 -12.14 -1.44
N LEU A 81 4.34 -13.45 -1.49
CA LEU A 81 4.78 -14.26 -2.62
C LEU A 81 3.61 -14.55 -3.56
N ALA A 82 3.30 -13.62 -4.44
CA ALA A 82 2.18 -13.72 -5.36
C ALA A 82 2.54 -13.08 -6.70
N PRO A 83 1.85 -13.46 -7.80
CA PRO A 83 2.10 -12.83 -9.10
C PRO A 83 1.91 -11.32 -9.10
N SER A 84 1.05 -10.78 -8.24
CA SER A 84 0.80 -9.33 -8.13
C SER A 84 1.83 -8.59 -7.27
N GLN A 85 2.85 -9.27 -6.75
CA GLN A 85 3.82 -8.66 -5.84
C GLN A 85 4.46 -7.40 -6.44
N ASN A 86 4.92 -7.46 -7.68
CA ASN A 86 5.61 -6.33 -8.29
C ASN A 86 4.68 -5.12 -8.46
N SER A 87 3.44 -5.35 -8.87
CA SER A 87 2.45 -4.28 -8.98
C SER A 87 2.14 -3.66 -7.62
N LEU A 88 2.09 -4.49 -6.58
CA LEU A 88 1.87 -4.03 -5.22
C LEU A 88 3.02 -3.14 -4.75
N LEU A 89 4.27 -3.54 -5.04
CA LEU A 89 5.44 -2.73 -4.72
C LEU A 89 5.39 -1.37 -5.42
N VAL A 90 5.02 -1.35 -6.70
CA VAL A 90 4.89 -0.10 -7.45
C VAL A 90 3.80 0.78 -6.86
N ALA A 91 2.64 0.20 -6.52
CA ALA A 91 1.54 0.96 -5.92
C ALA A 91 1.96 1.57 -4.59
N LEU A 92 2.70 0.84 -3.75
CA LEU A 92 3.19 1.36 -2.48
C LEU A 92 4.19 2.50 -2.68
N LYS A 93 5.05 2.42 -3.70
CA LYS A 93 5.98 3.51 -4.03
C LYS A 93 5.23 4.77 -4.46
N VAL A 94 4.20 4.60 -5.29
CA VAL A 94 3.37 5.73 -5.73
C VAL A 94 2.64 6.35 -4.55
N ALA A 95 2.09 5.52 -3.65
CA ALA A 95 1.43 6.00 -2.44
C ALA A 95 2.41 6.80 -1.57
N HIS A 96 3.64 6.31 -1.42
CA HIS A 96 4.67 7.00 -0.65
C HIS A 96 4.99 8.36 -1.24
N GLN A 97 5.15 8.45 -2.55
CA GLN A 97 5.43 9.71 -3.23
C GLN A 97 4.27 10.69 -3.03
N ARG A 98 3.04 10.20 -3.14
CA ARG A 98 1.85 11.03 -2.92
C ARG A 98 1.79 11.58 -1.51
N TYR A 99 2.10 10.74 -0.53
CA TYR A 99 2.12 11.14 0.87
C TYR A 99 3.22 12.18 1.12
N ALA A 100 4.44 11.94 0.61
CA ALA A 100 5.56 12.85 0.75
C ALA A 100 5.24 14.22 0.12
N ASP A 101 4.60 14.22 -1.05
CA ASP A 101 4.21 15.47 -1.72
C ASP A 101 3.17 16.24 -0.90
N SER A 102 2.24 15.54 -0.26
CA SER A 102 1.23 16.21 0.57
C SER A 102 1.85 16.87 1.79
N LEU A 103 2.89 16.26 2.37
CA LEU A 103 3.58 16.85 3.52
C LEU A 103 4.29 18.15 3.14
N ARG A 104 4.83 18.22 1.92
CA ARG A 104 5.49 19.45 1.45
C ARG A 104 4.51 20.59 1.15
N SER A 105 3.24 20.26 0.94
CA SER A 105 2.21 21.24 0.64
C SER A 105 1.58 21.86 1.89
N LEU A 106 1.86 21.32 3.05
CA LEU A 106 1.28 21.81 4.31
C LEU A 106 1.93 23.07 4.82
#